data_510daaf4b4eb88576ecc5be0efaf05ab
#
_entry.id   510daaf4b4eb88576ecc5be0efaf05ab
#
_cell.length_a   1.000
_cell.length_b   1.000
_cell.length_c   1.000
_cell.angle_alpha   90.00
_cell.angle_beta   90.00
_cell.angle_gamma   90.00
#
_symmetry.space_group_name_H-M   'P 1'
#
loop_
_entity.id
_entity.type
_entity.pdbx_description
1 polymer ?
#
loop_
_entity_poly.entity_id
_entity_poly.type
_entity_poly.pdbx_seq_one_letter_code
_entity_poly.pdbx_strand_id
1 'polypeptide(L)'
;EGFTSTEEDPRGVEANGNLDGKGPDHQGQSDFTIKNMTIATYATGQEMDDAIKVRRGATAHIENALVLGNGKIKDFIDVTDSKGAATTNTSMSVTNQVNTAFSGTIINNGDVNYENIKVEAGNTGADQSLFTWTGYKFPSSDVVISEENLPTSIDTEVTLDASKLYIIEGAVIVKDGGVLNIPAGTTLKARKGFGNYILVDRGGKINAEGTAEKPITFTADTESATAGYWGGLIINGKAIISGASAGSEGSTEIDNNYKYGGSDNADNSGVLKYVKLLYTGARSNADIEHNGLTLNAVGNGTTIENIYVADGADDAIEFFGGSVNVKGLLAVNCDDDMFDFTQGYCGTLSDCYGRWEEGFTSTEEDPRGVEADGNLDGKGPDHTPQSNFKIENMTIENLSKEAEMQDAIKIRRGAKATIVNALVKGSGLVTDLVDLKDGKGNADTTTTISVSKELSQATANDVNGTGNVTVANGNTGVSTDTFAWTGYKF
;
A
#
# COMPACT_ATOMS: atom_id res chain seq x y z
N GLU A 1 14.12 23.19 3.51
CA GLU A 1 13.83 24.31 2.58
C GLU A 1 14.06 25.64 3.29
N GLY A 2 14.55 26.65 2.56
CA GLY A 2 14.75 28.00 3.10
C GLY A 2 15.97 28.18 4.00
N PHE A 3 16.84 27.16 4.20
CA PHE A 3 18.09 27.32 4.91
C PHE A 3 19.06 28.19 4.08
N THR A 4 19.73 29.11 4.72
CA THR A 4 20.82 29.92 4.17
C THR A 4 22.03 29.85 5.07
N SER A 5 23.22 29.68 4.50
CA SER A 5 24.48 29.73 5.23
C SER A 5 25.09 31.13 5.14
N THR A 6 25.74 31.55 6.20
CA THR A 6 26.60 32.75 6.21
C THR A 6 28.05 32.45 5.86
N GLU A 7 28.40 31.17 5.78
CA GLU A 7 29.70 30.69 5.38
C GLU A 7 29.89 30.71 3.88
N GLU A 8 31.09 31.02 3.42
CA GLU A 8 31.42 31.08 1.98
C GLU A 8 31.56 29.67 1.34
N ASP A 9 31.93 28.67 2.16
CA ASP A 9 32.26 27.33 1.71
C ASP A 9 31.68 26.21 2.61
N PRO A 10 30.37 26.18 2.83
CA PRO A 10 29.73 25.19 3.71
C PRO A 10 29.90 23.75 3.17
N ARG A 11 30.20 22.81 4.07
CA ARG A 11 30.46 21.39 3.74
C ARG A 11 29.68 20.44 4.62
N GLY A 12 29.49 19.24 4.11
CA GLY A 12 28.94 18.12 4.89
C GLY A 12 29.99 17.55 5.84
N VAL A 13 31.17 17.22 5.32
CA VAL A 13 32.35 16.83 6.11
C VAL A 13 33.51 17.67 5.66
N GLU A 14 34.25 18.20 6.62
CA GLU A 14 35.57 18.79 6.39
C GLU A 14 36.60 18.17 7.31
N ALA A 15 37.73 17.75 6.74
CA ALA A 15 38.85 17.18 7.48
C ALA A 15 40.21 17.69 6.99
N ASN A 16 40.97 18.22 7.92
CA ASN A 16 42.35 18.63 7.71
C ASN A 16 43.29 17.73 8.51
N GLY A 17 44.46 17.42 7.98
CA GLY A 17 45.48 16.63 8.70
C GLY A 17 45.96 17.29 9.94
N ASN A 18 46.12 18.62 9.89
CA ASN A 18 46.61 19.43 11.00
C ASN A 18 45.87 20.78 11.08
N LEU A 19 46.24 21.61 12.04
CA LEU A 19 45.70 22.96 12.20
C LEU A 19 45.94 23.78 10.94
N ASP A 20 44.94 24.53 10.52
CA ASP A 20 45.02 25.36 9.30
C ASP A 20 46.29 26.26 9.28
N GLY A 21 46.89 26.34 8.11
CA GLY A 21 48.12 27.08 7.89
C GLY A 21 49.41 26.38 8.33
N LYS A 22 49.33 25.19 8.94
CA LYS A 22 50.50 24.37 9.24
C LYS A 22 50.82 23.43 8.08
N GLY A 23 52.10 23.11 7.93
CA GLY A 23 52.57 22.23 6.86
C GLY A 23 52.44 20.75 7.20
N PRO A 24 52.69 19.84 6.23
CA PRO A 24 52.60 18.40 6.40
C PRO A 24 53.63 17.86 7.44
N ASP A 25 54.63 18.64 7.83
CA ASP A 25 55.65 18.27 8.83
C ASP A 25 55.12 18.32 10.27
N HIS A 26 53.92 18.85 10.49
CA HIS A 26 53.23 18.76 11.78
C HIS A 26 52.83 17.32 12.04
N GLN A 27 53.53 16.63 12.92
CA GLN A 27 53.25 15.24 13.25
C GLN A 27 51.93 15.09 13.99
N GLY A 28 51.31 13.88 13.84
CA GLY A 28 49.98 13.59 14.36
C GLY A 28 48.90 14.12 13.43
N GLN A 29 49.00 13.78 12.16
CA GLN A 29 47.97 14.07 11.19
C GLN A 29 46.64 13.36 11.57
N SER A 30 45.53 13.99 11.23
CA SER A 30 44.21 13.42 11.50
C SER A 30 44.04 12.10 10.75
N ASP A 31 43.65 11.07 11.50
CA ASP A 31 43.30 9.75 11.00
C ASP A 31 42.02 9.30 11.74
N PHE A 32 40.93 9.13 11.01
CA PHE A 32 39.62 8.88 11.62
C PHE A 32 38.73 7.98 10.78
N THR A 33 37.74 7.40 11.43
CA THR A 33 36.70 6.55 10.79
C THR A 33 35.33 7.15 11.05
N ILE A 34 34.51 7.21 9.99
CA ILE A 34 33.06 7.51 10.07
C ILE A 34 32.31 6.31 9.49
N LYS A 35 31.33 5.82 10.24
CA LYS A 35 30.46 4.71 9.79
C LYS A 35 29.00 5.14 9.81
N ASN A 36 28.23 4.69 8.80
CA ASN A 36 26.80 4.93 8.71
C ASN A 36 26.46 6.42 8.74
N MET A 37 26.99 7.19 7.79
CA MET A 37 26.81 8.63 7.72
C MET A 37 25.76 8.98 6.65
N THR A 38 24.86 9.91 6.98
CA THR A 38 23.98 10.54 5.97
C THR A 38 24.25 12.05 5.94
N ILE A 39 24.49 12.57 4.75
CA ILE A 39 24.53 14.00 4.45
C ILE A 39 23.30 14.31 3.59
N ALA A 40 22.40 15.15 4.10
CA ALA A 40 21.18 15.52 3.41
C ALA A 40 21.17 17.02 3.09
N THR A 41 20.95 17.38 1.83
CA THR A 41 20.82 18.76 1.40
C THR A 41 19.50 18.99 0.67
N TYR A 42 18.68 19.90 1.20
CA TYR A 42 17.38 20.27 0.62
C TYR A 42 17.28 21.78 0.34
N ALA A 43 18.33 22.53 0.62
CA ALA A 43 18.37 23.97 0.39
C ALA A 43 18.68 24.28 -1.09
N THR A 44 17.69 24.71 -1.84
CA THR A 44 17.85 25.06 -3.27
C THR A 44 18.45 26.45 -3.47
N GLY A 45 18.37 27.32 -2.45
CA GLY A 45 18.94 28.68 -2.44
C GLY A 45 20.38 28.75 -1.95
N GLN A 46 20.92 27.66 -1.39
CA GLN A 46 22.27 27.59 -0.85
C GLN A 46 23.02 26.42 -1.49
N GLU A 47 24.22 26.66 -1.97
CA GLU A 47 25.10 25.61 -2.49
C GLU A 47 26.04 25.10 -1.38
N MET A 48 26.18 23.80 -1.24
CA MET A 48 27.20 23.16 -0.44
C MET A 48 28.47 23.06 -1.29
N ASP A 49 29.60 23.55 -0.80
CA ASP A 49 30.86 23.57 -1.60
C ASP A 49 31.34 22.14 -1.84
N ASP A 50 31.43 21.33 -0.80
CA ASP A 50 31.75 19.90 -0.91
C ASP A 50 30.81 19.07 -0.03
N ALA A 51 30.34 17.91 -0.53
CA ALA A 51 29.68 16.97 0.38
C ALA A 51 30.72 16.37 1.36
N ILE A 52 31.89 15.99 0.86
CA ILE A 52 32.99 15.46 1.67
C ILE A 52 34.31 16.10 1.22
N LYS A 53 34.95 16.83 2.14
CA LYS A 53 36.28 17.43 1.96
C LYS A 53 37.27 16.79 2.88
N VAL A 54 38.34 16.16 2.34
CA VAL A 54 39.46 15.62 3.12
C VAL A 54 40.77 16.09 2.48
N ARG A 55 41.67 16.74 3.26
CA ARG A 55 42.84 17.41 2.68
C ARG A 55 44.00 17.54 3.66
N ARG A 56 45.12 18.08 3.22
CA ARG A 56 46.26 18.50 4.04
C ARG A 56 46.82 17.40 4.93
N GLY A 57 46.98 16.18 4.35
CA GLY A 57 47.56 15.05 5.06
C GLY A 57 46.59 14.26 5.94
N ALA A 58 45.31 14.61 5.95
CA ALA A 58 44.29 13.79 6.66
C ALA A 58 44.12 12.41 6.00
N THR A 59 43.84 11.42 6.83
CA THR A 59 43.36 10.10 6.43
C THR A 59 41.93 9.94 6.91
N ALA A 60 41.02 9.56 6.03
CA ALA A 60 39.66 9.32 6.38
C ALA A 60 39.24 7.91 5.91
N HIS A 61 38.57 7.17 6.80
CA HIS A 61 37.94 5.89 6.50
C HIS A 61 36.43 6.07 6.65
N ILE A 62 35.72 6.16 5.54
CA ILE A 62 34.26 6.40 5.52
C ILE A 62 33.55 5.17 4.97
N GLU A 63 32.74 4.54 5.82
CA GLU A 63 32.02 3.31 5.50
C GLU A 63 30.52 3.55 5.53
N ASN A 64 29.79 3.04 4.53
CA ASN A 64 28.33 3.15 4.43
C ASN A 64 27.85 4.61 4.54
N ALA A 65 28.36 5.48 3.66
CA ALA A 65 27.91 6.86 3.58
C ALA A 65 26.85 7.06 2.49
N LEU A 66 25.85 7.88 2.77
CA LEU A 66 24.78 8.28 1.87
C LEU A 66 24.73 9.81 1.77
N VAL A 67 24.79 10.33 0.56
CA VAL A 67 24.56 11.75 0.28
C VAL A 67 23.28 11.86 -0.54
N LEU A 68 22.30 12.61 -0.04
CA LEU A 68 20.95 12.67 -0.62
C LEU A 68 20.34 14.07 -0.63
N GLY A 69 19.27 14.25 -1.39
CA GLY A 69 18.46 15.46 -1.44
C GLY A 69 18.42 16.15 -2.81
N ASN A 70 17.75 17.29 -2.85
CA ASN A 70 17.57 18.10 -4.07
C ASN A 70 18.27 19.47 -3.99
N GLY A 71 19.06 19.68 -2.95
CA GLY A 71 19.89 20.87 -2.81
C GLY A 71 21.10 20.84 -3.74
N LYS A 72 21.75 21.98 -3.90
CA LYS A 72 22.93 22.11 -4.74
C LYS A 72 24.19 21.70 -4.00
N ILE A 73 25.04 20.91 -4.65
CA ILE A 73 26.38 20.57 -4.23
C ILE A 73 27.33 20.91 -5.39
N LYS A 74 28.43 21.63 -5.13
CA LYS A 74 29.39 21.96 -6.17
C LYS A 74 30.30 20.78 -6.46
N ASP A 75 30.94 20.20 -5.45
CA ASP A 75 31.82 19.04 -5.58
C ASP A 75 31.37 17.90 -4.64
N PHE A 76 31.32 16.68 -5.15
CA PHE A 76 30.78 15.56 -4.36
C PHE A 76 31.80 15.06 -3.33
N ILE A 77 33.02 14.71 -3.76
CA ILE A 77 34.15 14.37 -2.90
C ILE A 77 35.34 15.16 -3.38
N ASP A 78 35.95 15.97 -2.51
CA ASP A 78 37.19 16.68 -2.80
C ASP A 78 38.28 16.27 -1.79
N VAL A 79 39.36 15.72 -2.32
CA VAL A 79 40.50 15.22 -1.48
C VAL A 79 41.73 16.08 -1.58
N THR A 80 41.60 17.34 -2.01
CA THR A 80 42.74 18.23 -2.23
C THR A 80 42.41 19.70 -2.00
N ASP A 81 43.41 20.50 -1.74
CA ASP A 81 43.40 21.97 -1.87
C ASP A 81 44.82 22.50 -2.23
N SER A 82 44.96 23.82 -2.31
CA SER A 82 46.22 24.45 -2.61
C SER A 82 47.33 24.20 -1.59
N LYS A 83 47.02 23.69 -0.39
CA LYS A 83 47.94 23.41 0.72
C LYS A 83 48.23 21.92 0.91
N GLY A 84 47.62 21.04 0.14
CA GLY A 84 47.91 19.61 0.15
C GLY A 84 46.69 18.68 0.06
N ALA A 85 46.95 17.47 -0.38
CA ALA A 85 45.95 16.44 -0.55
C ALA A 85 45.74 15.59 0.70
N ALA A 86 44.67 14.78 0.71
CA ALA A 86 44.49 13.68 1.67
C ALA A 86 45.58 12.60 1.46
N THR A 87 45.77 11.73 2.43
CA THR A 87 46.71 10.61 2.26
C THR A 87 46.11 9.56 1.30
N THR A 88 47.00 8.80 0.65
CA THR A 88 46.60 7.68 -0.20
C THR A 88 45.92 6.53 0.52
N ASN A 89 46.02 6.47 1.85
CA ASN A 89 45.34 5.50 2.71
C ASN A 89 43.84 5.83 2.91
N THR A 90 43.40 7.03 2.48
CA THR A 90 42.00 7.42 2.56
C THR A 90 41.12 6.43 1.76
N SER A 91 40.06 5.93 2.41
CA SER A 91 39.08 5.01 1.80
C SER A 91 37.67 5.50 2.06
N MET A 92 36.81 5.42 1.05
CA MET A 92 35.42 5.85 1.15
C MET A 92 34.51 4.93 0.34
N SER A 93 33.36 4.56 0.93
CA SER A 93 32.23 3.96 0.22
C SER A 93 31.03 4.88 0.40
N VAL A 94 30.61 5.52 -0.70
CA VAL A 94 29.60 6.57 -0.69
C VAL A 94 28.56 6.32 -1.78
N THR A 95 27.29 6.36 -1.43
CA THR A 95 26.20 6.35 -2.40
C THR A 95 25.74 7.78 -2.66
N ASN A 96 25.63 8.12 -3.94
CA ASN A 96 25.08 9.38 -4.39
C ASN A 96 23.59 9.22 -4.72
N GLN A 97 22.76 9.99 -4.04
CA GLN A 97 21.32 10.14 -4.26
C GLN A 97 20.92 11.63 -4.33
N VAL A 98 21.79 12.45 -4.91
CA VAL A 98 21.52 13.87 -5.13
C VAL A 98 21.18 14.10 -6.60
N ASN A 99 20.14 14.89 -6.86
CA ASN A 99 19.61 15.09 -8.22
C ASN A 99 20.27 16.24 -8.99
N THR A 100 21.13 17.00 -8.35
CA THR A 100 21.83 18.11 -8.99
C THR A 100 23.15 17.64 -9.57
N ALA A 101 23.54 18.21 -10.69
CA ALA A 101 24.87 18.00 -11.28
C ALA A 101 25.93 18.68 -10.40
N PHE A 102 27.10 18.04 -10.27
CA PHE A 102 28.28 18.62 -9.61
C PHE A 102 29.36 18.95 -10.62
N SER A 103 30.28 19.83 -10.21
CA SER A 103 31.48 20.15 -11.01
C SER A 103 32.42 18.95 -11.08
N GLY A 104 32.46 18.12 -10.06
CA GLY A 104 33.24 16.88 -10.05
C GLY A 104 32.76 15.86 -9.03
N THR A 105 32.81 14.58 -9.40
CA THR A 105 32.48 13.47 -8.51
C THR A 105 33.58 13.20 -7.49
N ILE A 106 34.83 13.21 -7.95
CA ILE A 106 36.04 13.13 -7.09
C ILE A 106 37.03 14.13 -7.61
N ILE A 107 37.32 15.15 -6.82
CA ILE A 107 38.31 16.18 -7.12
C ILE A 107 39.64 15.80 -6.48
N ASN A 108 40.63 15.55 -7.33
CA ASN A 108 42.01 15.30 -6.92
C ASN A 108 42.94 16.02 -7.91
N ASN A 109 43.83 16.85 -7.58
CA ASN A 109 44.68 17.63 -8.51
C ASN A 109 45.57 16.78 -9.45
N GLY A 110 45.17 15.57 -9.81
CA GLY A 110 45.78 14.75 -10.88
C GLY A 110 47.00 13.92 -10.47
N ASP A 111 47.55 14.10 -9.29
CA ASP A 111 48.80 13.47 -8.91
C ASP A 111 48.70 12.25 -8.00
N VAL A 112 47.51 11.95 -7.50
CA VAL A 112 47.26 10.85 -6.52
C VAL A 112 46.11 9.97 -6.99
N ASN A 113 46.36 8.68 -7.11
CA ASN A 113 45.33 7.70 -7.40
C ASN A 113 44.69 7.19 -6.08
N TYR A 114 43.40 7.45 -5.89
CA TYR A 114 42.63 6.99 -4.72
C TYR A 114 41.80 5.75 -5.11
N GLU A 115 42.46 4.61 -5.24
CA GLU A 115 41.81 3.32 -5.61
C GLU A 115 40.72 2.87 -4.62
N ASN A 116 40.79 3.36 -3.37
CA ASN A 116 39.89 2.99 -2.28
C ASN A 116 38.71 3.97 -2.08
N ILE A 117 38.59 5.02 -2.93
CA ILE A 117 37.41 5.89 -2.92
C ILE A 117 36.44 5.42 -3.95
N LYS A 118 35.26 4.94 -3.49
CA LYS A 118 34.20 4.38 -4.33
C LYS A 118 32.92 5.18 -4.18
N VAL A 119 32.40 5.63 -5.32
CA VAL A 119 31.04 6.13 -5.43
C VAL A 119 30.22 5.00 -6.03
N GLU A 120 29.41 4.34 -5.22
CA GLU A 120 28.74 3.09 -5.56
C GLU A 120 27.32 3.04 -4.96
N ALA A 121 26.43 2.25 -5.52
CA ALA A 121 25.11 2.04 -4.97
C ALA A 121 25.14 1.10 -3.76
N GLY A 122 24.14 1.20 -2.88
CA GLY A 122 23.90 0.24 -1.80
C GLY A 122 24.22 0.71 -0.40
N ASN A 123 24.93 1.84 -0.20
CA ASN A 123 25.10 2.41 1.13
C ASN A 123 23.77 3.05 1.60
N THR A 124 23.39 2.75 2.83
CA THR A 124 22.11 3.19 3.44
C THR A 124 22.27 4.41 4.34
N GLY A 125 23.51 4.77 4.70
CA GLY A 125 23.78 5.86 5.61
C GLY A 125 23.38 5.54 7.05
N ALA A 126 23.07 6.58 7.82
CA ALA A 126 22.64 6.48 9.22
C ALA A 126 21.15 6.07 9.29
N ASP A 127 20.82 5.16 10.19
CA ASP A 127 19.44 4.83 10.50
C ASP A 127 18.77 6.02 11.22
N GLN A 128 17.76 6.60 10.58
CA GLN A 128 17.02 7.75 11.11
C GLN A 128 16.31 7.44 12.43
N SER A 129 15.95 6.18 12.67
CA SER A 129 15.30 5.75 13.91
C SER A 129 16.15 6.03 15.16
N LEU A 130 17.48 6.07 15.01
CA LEU A 130 18.41 6.41 16.07
C LEU A 130 18.25 7.85 16.61
N PHE A 131 17.59 8.71 15.85
CA PHE A 131 17.44 10.15 16.18
C PHE A 131 16.02 10.54 16.58
N THR A 132 15.10 9.58 16.76
CA THR A 132 13.70 9.84 17.14
C THR A 132 13.56 10.60 18.45
N TRP A 133 14.52 10.43 19.38
CA TRP A 133 14.58 11.14 20.64
C TRP A 133 14.75 12.67 20.51
N THR A 134 15.23 13.15 19.34
CA THR A 134 15.40 14.58 19.07
C THR A 134 14.08 15.28 18.80
N GLY A 135 13.01 14.56 18.46
CA GLY A 135 11.76 15.12 17.94
C GLY A 135 11.89 15.73 16.53
N TYR A 136 13.07 15.64 15.91
CA TYR A 136 13.28 16.11 14.55
C TYR A 136 12.55 15.16 13.57
N LYS A 137 11.74 15.74 12.72
CA LYS A 137 11.14 15.03 11.60
C LYS A 137 12.10 15.14 10.43
N PHE A 138 12.80 14.07 10.15
CA PHE A 138 13.54 13.99 8.91
C PHE A 138 12.55 14.22 7.75
N PRO A 139 12.90 15.02 6.75
CA PRO A 139 12.19 14.95 5.50
C PRO A 139 12.13 13.47 5.13
N SER A 140 10.95 12.97 4.75
CA SER A 140 10.89 11.66 4.10
C SER A 140 12.04 11.67 3.11
N SER A 141 12.85 10.62 3.09
CA SER A 141 13.94 10.51 2.12
C SER A 141 13.29 10.45 0.74
N ASP A 142 12.83 11.58 0.27
CA ASP A 142 12.54 11.82 -1.11
C ASP A 142 13.89 11.82 -1.85
N VAL A 143 14.46 10.62 -1.95
CA VAL A 143 15.09 10.27 -3.21
C VAL A 143 14.10 10.83 -4.22
N VAL A 144 14.48 11.77 -5.08
CA VAL A 144 13.69 11.99 -6.29
C VAL A 144 13.83 10.69 -7.05
N ILE A 145 13.00 9.75 -6.65
CA ILE A 145 12.68 8.59 -7.44
C ILE A 145 12.12 9.23 -8.69
N SER A 146 12.75 9.00 -9.82
CA SER A 146 12.25 9.51 -11.09
C SER A 146 10.80 9.07 -11.19
N GLU A 147 9.88 10.03 -11.11
CA GLU A 147 8.47 9.75 -11.32
C GLU A 147 8.32 9.22 -12.74
N GLU A 148 7.71 8.08 -12.87
CA GLU A 148 7.45 7.45 -14.14
C GLU A 148 5.95 7.15 -14.23
N ASN A 149 5.28 7.68 -15.24
CA ASN A 149 3.87 7.36 -15.45
C ASN A 149 3.73 5.89 -15.84
N LEU A 150 2.82 5.18 -15.21
CA LEU A 150 2.44 3.85 -15.66
C LEU A 150 1.87 3.94 -17.09
N PRO A 151 2.22 2.99 -17.97
CA PRO A 151 1.57 2.88 -19.26
C PRO A 151 0.06 2.68 -19.07
N THR A 152 -0.76 3.47 -19.75
CA THR A 152 -2.23 3.34 -19.68
C THR A 152 -2.75 2.07 -20.38
N SER A 153 -1.93 1.38 -21.16
CA SER A 153 -2.25 0.13 -21.85
C SER A 153 -1.08 -0.84 -21.75
N ILE A 154 -1.30 -1.99 -21.13
CA ILE A 154 -0.31 -3.05 -20.94
C ILE A 154 -0.84 -4.29 -21.66
N ASP A 155 -0.33 -4.59 -22.84
CA ASP A 155 -0.69 -5.72 -23.72
C ASP A 155 0.43 -6.76 -23.87
N THR A 156 1.58 -6.51 -23.21
CA THR A 156 2.72 -7.41 -23.10
C THR A 156 3.19 -7.45 -21.65
N GLU A 157 4.30 -8.14 -21.39
CA GLU A 157 4.88 -8.17 -20.04
C GLU A 157 5.62 -6.86 -19.73
N VAL A 158 5.22 -6.21 -18.63
CA VAL A 158 5.87 -5.03 -18.05
C VAL A 158 6.29 -5.34 -16.64
N THR A 159 7.57 -5.12 -16.33
CA THR A 159 8.11 -5.27 -14.96
C THR A 159 8.57 -3.90 -14.46
N LEU A 160 8.03 -3.48 -13.31
CA LEU A 160 8.41 -2.25 -12.65
C LEU A 160 9.77 -2.38 -11.94
N ASP A 161 10.37 -1.25 -11.62
CA ASP A 161 11.60 -1.14 -10.84
C ASP A 161 11.27 -0.56 -9.46
N ALA A 162 11.48 -1.32 -8.39
CA ALA A 162 11.16 -0.89 -7.02
C ALA A 162 11.95 0.34 -6.54
N SER A 163 12.99 0.74 -7.26
CA SER A 163 13.75 1.98 -6.98
C SER A 163 13.09 3.23 -7.55
N LYS A 164 12.01 3.09 -8.33
CA LYS A 164 11.28 4.19 -8.97
C LYS A 164 9.93 4.43 -8.29
N LEU A 165 9.42 5.65 -8.41
CA LEU A 165 8.06 6.02 -8.05
C LEU A 165 7.19 6.01 -9.29
N TYR A 166 6.10 5.25 -9.25
CA TYR A 166 5.18 5.19 -10.37
C TYR A 166 3.93 6.03 -10.12
N ILE A 167 3.50 6.73 -11.17
CA ILE A 167 2.30 7.57 -11.12
C ILE A 167 1.19 6.91 -11.93
N ILE A 168 0.03 6.75 -11.29
CA ILE A 168 -1.22 6.36 -11.93
C ILE A 168 -1.92 7.63 -12.36
N GLU A 169 -1.86 7.92 -13.66
CA GLU A 169 -2.52 9.06 -14.29
C GLU A 169 -3.35 8.58 -15.49
N GLY A 170 -4.66 8.53 -15.29
CA GLY A 170 -5.61 7.86 -16.19
C GLY A 170 -5.80 6.39 -15.83
N ALA A 171 -6.70 5.73 -16.56
CA ALA A 171 -6.96 4.31 -16.43
C ALA A 171 -5.78 3.48 -16.96
N VAL A 172 -5.21 2.65 -16.11
CA VAL A 172 -4.17 1.68 -16.48
C VAL A 172 -4.83 0.34 -16.73
N ILE A 173 -4.84 -0.11 -17.98
CA ILE A 173 -5.52 -1.33 -18.40
C ILE A 173 -4.49 -2.41 -18.71
N VAL A 174 -4.47 -3.49 -17.92
CA VAL A 174 -3.71 -4.72 -18.23
C VAL A 174 -4.59 -5.61 -19.09
N LYS A 175 -4.34 -5.62 -20.38
CA LYS A 175 -5.18 -6.30 -21.38
C LYS A 175 -4.98 -7.81 -21.39
N ASP A 176 -5.86 -8.52 -22.11
CA ASP A 176 -5.70 -9.96 -22.39
C ASP A 176 -4.32 -10.26 -22.95
N GLY A 177 -3.59 -11.16 -22.29
CA GLY A 177 -2.20 -11.50 -22.59
C GLY A 177 -1.15 -10.54 -22.00
N GLY A 178 -1.54 -9.37 -21.48
CA GLY A 178 -0.65 -8.45 -20.75
C GLY A 178 -0.34 -8.93 -19.34
N VAL A 179 0.84 -8.60 -18.84
CA VAL A 179 1.28 -8.93 -17.47
C VAL A 179 1.93 -7.72 -16.85
N LEU A 180 1.45 -7.28 -15.68
CA LEU A 180 2.08 -6.25 -14.88
C LEU A 180 2.77 -6.89 -13.67
N ASN A 181 4.10 -6.87 -13.66
CA ASN A 181 4.91 -7.35 -12.54
C ASN A 181 5.35 -6.18 -11.65
N ILE A 182 5.01 -6.23 -10.38
CA ILE A 182 5.31 -5.18 -9.39
C ILE A 182 6.18 -5.81 -8.28
N PRO A 183 7.48 -5.51 -8.23
CA PRO A 183 8.39 -6.05 -7.21
C PRO A 183 8.09 -5.53 -5.81
N ALA A 184 8.52 -6.29 -4.80
CA ALA A 184 8.39 -5.93 -3.40
C ALA A 184 9.00 -4.57 -3.08
N GLY A 185 8.27 -3.74 -2.32
CA GLY A 185 8.68 -2.39 -1.91
C GLY A 185 8.35 -1.29 -2.92
N THR A 186 7.73 -1.62 -4.06
CA THR A 186 7.30 -0.60 -5.04
C THR A 186 6.19 0.27 -4.46
N THR A 187 6.29 1.57 -4.69
CA THR A 187 5.24 2.54 -4.41
C THR A 187 4.65 3.09 -5.70
N LEU A 188 3.32 3.06 -5.78
CA LEU A 188 2.55 3.65 -6.87
C LEU A 188 1.65 4.73 -6.26
N LYS A 189 1.74 5.94 -6.81
CA LYS A 189 0.92 7.09 -6.38
C LYS A 189 -0.09 7.45 -7.46
N ALA A 190 -1.35 7.56 -7.08
CA ALA A 190 -2.41 7.94 -8.01
C ALA A 190 -2.69 9.44 -7.96
N ARG A 191 -2.92 10.05 -9.12
CA ARG A 191 -3.50 11.39 -9.22
C ARG A 191 -4.96 11.37 -8.75
N LYS A 192 -5.43 12.53 -8.29
CA LYS A 192 -6.82 12.64 -7.84
C LYS A 192 -7.81 12.45 -8.99
N GLY A 193 -8.83 11.64 -8.78
CA GLY A 193 -10.00 11.54 -9.64
C GLY A 193 -10.45 10.13 -9.98
N PHE A 194 -11.73 10.00 -10.31
CA PHE A 194 -12.42 8.77 -10.69
C PHE A 194 -11.74 8.02 -11.86
N GLY A 195 -11.20 8.73 -12.83
CA GLY A 195 -10.53 8.14 -14.00
C GLY A 195 -9.14 7.56 -13.73
N ASN A 196 -8.62 7.64 -12.51
CA ASN A 196 -7.31 7.14 -12.12
C ASN A 196 -7.48 5.82 -11.37
N TYR A 197 -7.27 4.70 -12.05
CA TYR A 197 -7.44 3.35 -11.49
C TYR A 197 -6.60 2.33 -12.25
N ILE A 198 -6.46 1.13 -11.71
CA ILE A 198 -5.87 -0.01 -12.41
C ILE A 198 -6.96 -1.05 -12.64
N LEU A 199 -7.10 -1.49 -13.89
CA LEU A 199 -8.00 -2.57 -14.29
C LEU A 199 -7.21 -3.67 -14.99
N VAL A 200 -7.19 -4.86 -14.38
CA VAL A 200 -6.72 -6.08 -15.02
C VAL A 200 -7.90 -6.67 -15.77
N ASP A 201 -7.89 -6.54 -17.09
CA ASP A 201 -8.97 -7.05 -17.93
C ASP A 201 -8.91 -8.58 -18.05
N ARG A 202 -10.00 -9.19 -18.46
CA ARG A 202 -10.15 -10.63 -18.55
C ARG A 202 -9.06 -11.26 -19.44
N GLY A 203 -8.17 -12.05 -18.80
CA GLY A 203 -6.99 -12.65 -19.46
C GLY A 203 -5.70 -11.88 -19.29
N GLY A 204 -5.74 -10.67 -18.74
CA GLY A 204 -4.58 -9.96 -18.20
C GLY A 204 -4.13 -10.52 -16.85
N LYS A 205 -2.94 -10.15 -16.39
CA LYS A 205 -2.39 -10.58 -15.10
C LYS A 205 -1.69 -9.45 -14.37
N ILE A 206 -1.84 -9.44 -13.05
CA ILE A 206 -1.04 -8.62 -12.15
C ILE A 206 -0.28 -9.52 -11.17
N ASN A 207 1.04 -9.37 -11.08
CA ASN A 207 1.89 -10.04 -10.11
C ASN A 207 2.50 -9.00 -9.18
N ALA A 208 1.82 -8.70 -8.10
CA ALA A 208 2.25 -7.77 -7.06
C ALA A 208 2.67 -8.58 -5.82
N GLU A 209 3.91 -9.05 -5.80
CA GLU A 209 4.44 -9.91 -4.75
C GLU A 209 5.34 -9.10 -3.80
N GLY A 210 4.72 -8.42 -2.83
CA GLY A 210 5.41 -7.80 -1.72
C GLY A 210 5.87 -8.82 -0.67
N THR A 211 6.52 -8.32 0.37
CA THR A 211 6.85 -9.07 1.60
C THR A 211 6.44 -8.30 2.83
N ALA A 212 6.44 -8.93 4.00
CA ALA A 212 6.12 -8.24 5.26
C ALA A 212 7.05 -7.04 5.52
N GLU A 213 8.34 -7.15 5.15
CA GLU A 213 9.34 -6.11 5.30
C GLU A 213 9.32 -5.06 4.18
N LYS A 214 8.82 -5.46 3.00
CA LYS A 214 8.76 -4.62 1.80
C LYS A 214 7.40 -4.77 1.11
N PRO A 215 6.31 -4.27 1.72
CA PRO A 215 5.00 -4.30 1.09
C PRO A 215 4.97 -3.41 -0.17
N ILE A 216 4.07 -3.72 -1.08
CA ILE A 216 3.75 -2.86 -2.22
C ILE A 216 2.67 -1.89 -1.78
N THR A 217 2.80 -0.60 -2.12
CA THR A 217 1.86 0.42 -1.70
C THR A 217 1.29 1.17 -2.89
N PHE A 218 -0.03 1.16 -3.00
CA PHE A 218 -0.81 2.03 -3.87
C PHE A 218 -1.45 3.10 -3.00
N THR A 219 -1.22 4.37 -3.31
CA THR A 219 -1.67 5.48 -2.47
C THR A 219 -1.91 6.75 -3.30
N ALA A 220 -2.38 7.80 -2.65
CA ALA A 220 -2.50 9.12 -3.24
C ALA A 220 -1.13 9.78 -3.47
N ASP A 221 -1.06 10.74 -4.39
CA ASP A 221 0.15 11.53 -4.67
C ASP A 221 0.34 12.72 -3.71
N THR A 222 -0.49 12.82 -2.69
CA THR A 222 -0.42 13.84 -1.64
C THR A 222 -0.67 13.26 -0.25
N GLU A 223 -0.01 13.83 0.77
CA GLU A 223 -0.23 13.48 2.17
C GLU A 223 -1.56 13.99 2.74
N SER A 224 -2.20 14.93 2.06
CA SER A 224 -3.51 15.48 2.45
C SER A 224 -4.69 14.77 1.77
N ALA A 225 -4.48 13.56 1.27
CA ALA A 225 -5.53 12.77 0.65
C ALA A 225 -6.63 12.40 1.66
N THR A 226 -7.83 12.26 1.14
CA THR A 226 -9.00 11.76 1.86
C THR A 226 -9.55 10.54 1.12
N ALA A 227 -10.45 9.82 1.71
CA ALA A 227 -11.22 8.75 1.06
C ALA A 227 -11.74 9.19 -0.31
N GLY A 228 -11.76 8.29 -1.28
CA GLY A 228 -12.20 8.60 -2.66
C GLY A 228 -11.20 9.43 -3.48
N TYR A 229 -9.93 9.45 -3.11
CA TYR A 229 -8.93 10.21 -3.85
C TYR A 229 -8.72 9.69 -5.27
N TRP A 230 -8.68 8.38 -5.43
CA TRP A 230 -8.52 7.67 -6.70
C TRP A 230 -9.42 6.42 -6.77
N GLY A 231 -9.50 5.76 -7.92
CA GLY A 231 -10.38 4.62 -8.11
C GLY A 231 -10.04 3.45 -7.19
N GLY A 232 -9.01 2.72 -7.50
CA GLY A 232 -8.64 1.47 -6.82
C GLY A 232 -8.10 0.44 -7.80
N LEU A 233 -8.13 -0.83 -7.38
CA LEU A 233 -7.67 -1.97 -8.17
C LEU A 233 -8.85 -2.87 -8.53
N ILE A 234 -9.07 -3.09 -9.83
CA ILE A 234 -10.13 -3.95 -10.38
C ILE A 234 -9.49 -5.13 -11.10
N ILE A 235 -9.97 -6.35 -10.85
CA ILE A 235 -9.52 -7.56 -11.53
C ILE A 235 -10.74 -8.28 -12.14
N ASN A 236 -10.74 -8.43 -13.47
CA ASN A 236 -11.75 -9.16 -14.24
C ASN A 236 -11.26 -10.55 -14.57
N GLY A 237 -11.94 -11.58 -14.06
CA GLY A 237 -11.63 -12.99 -14.32
C GLY A 237 -12.64 -13.66 -15.23
N LYS A 238 -12.45 -14.97 -15.40
CA LYS A 238 -13.24 -15.86 -16.28
C LYS A 238 -14.07 -16.89 -15.51
N ALA A 239 -14.15 -16.76 -14.19
CA ALA A 239 -14.92 -17.68 -13.37
C ALA A 239 -16.44 -17.49 -13.52
N ILE A 240 -17.20 -18.39 -12.92
CA ILE A 240 -18.66 -18.37 -12.98
C ILE A 240 -19.21 -17.23 -12.14
N ILE A 241 -20.24 -16.59 -12.68
CA ILE A 241 -21.07 -15.60 -11.98
C ILE A 241 -22.53 -16.00 -12.04
N SER A 242 -23.37 -15.41 -11.20
CA SER A 242 -24.83 -15.51 -11.34
C SER A 242 -25.30 -14.98 -12.68
N GLY A 243 -26.21 -15.67 -13.31
CA GLY A 243 -26.80 -15.26 -14.57
C GLY A 243 -27.95 -16.15 -14.98
N ALA A 244 -28.69 -15.77 -16.02
CA ALA A 244 -29.81 -16.56 -16.55
C ALA A 244 -29.37 -17.84 -17.27
N SER A 245 -28.06 -18.00 -17.54
CA SER A 245 -27.50 -19.17 -18.23
C SER A 245 -26.06 -19.44 -17.76
N ALA A 246 -25.58 -20.67 -17.94
CA ALA A 246 -24.17 -21.00 -17.73
C ALA A 246 -23.26 -20.18 -18.66
N GLY A 247 -22.16 -19.70 -18.15
CA GLY A 247 -21.20 -18.84 -18.87
C GLY A 247 -21.69 -17.40 -19.03
N SER A 248 -22.59 -16.94 -18.17
CA SER A 248 -23.02 -15.54 -18.15
C SER A 248 -21.81 -14.58 -17.94
N GLU A 249 -21.94 -13.41 -18.54
CA GLU A 249 -20.96 -12.32 -18.41
C GLU A 249 -21.62 -11.10 -17.76
N GLY A 250 -20.84 -10.42 -16.94
CA GLY A 250 -21.13 -9.09 -16.38
C GLY A 250 -20.30 -8.00 -17.04
N SER A 251 -20.57 -6.78 -16.65
CA SER A 251 -19.78 -5.60 -17.02
C SER A 251 -19.34 -4.89 -15.77
N THR A 252 -18.13 -4.31 -15.75
CA THR A 252 -17.70 -3.49 -14.62
C THR A 252 -18.63 -2.29 -14.45
N GLU A 253 -18.86 -1.88 -13.25
CA GLU A 253 -19.70 -0.72 -12.93
C GLU A 253 -19.15 0.55 -13.51
N ILE A 254 -17.85 0.73 -13.44
CA ILE A 254 -17.15 1.93 -13.89
C ILE A 254 -17.12 2.12 -15.41
N ASP A 255 -17.16 1.03 -16.19
CA ASP A 255 -17.13 1.06 -17.65
C ASP A 255 -17.70 -0.24 -18.24
N ASN A 256 -18.86 -0.15 -18.87
CA ASN A 256 -19.56 -1.28 -19.49
C ASN A 256 -18.81 -1.96 -20.66
N ASN A 257 -17.71 -1.37 -21.13
CA ASN A 257 -16.87 -1.99 -22.17
C ASN A 257 -16.02 -3.15 -21.63
N TYR A 258 -15.70 -3.15 -20.33
CA TYR A 258 -14.93 -4.22 -19.70
C TYR A 258 -15.86 -5.30 -19.16
N LYS A 259 -15.64 -6.52 -19.65
CA LYS A 259 -16.47 -7.70 -19.32
C LYS A 259 -15.72 -8.64 -18.40
N TYR A 260 -16.48 -9.32 -17.55
CA TYR A 260 -15.99 -10.40 -16.70
C TYR A 260 -16.96 -11.58 -16.71
N GLY A 261 -16.54 -12.69 -16.13
CA GLY A 261 -17.36 -13.89 -16.08
C GLY A 261 -17.03 -14.90 -17.18
N GLY A 262 -17.64 -16.04 -17.08
CA GLY A 262 -17.42 -17.18 -17.97
C GLY A 262 -17.73 -18.49 -17.28
N SER A 263 -16.85 -19.50 -17.46
CA SER A 263 -17.06 -20.85 -16.92
C SER A 263 -15.80 -21.47 -16.29
N ASP A 264 -14.73 -20.71 -16.14
CA ASP A 264 -13.45 -21.23 -15.64
C ASP A 264 -13.21 -20.79 -14.19
N ASN A 265 -13.68 -21.58 -13.23
CA ASN A 265 -13.43 -21.32 -11.81
C ASN A 265 -11.94 -21.46 -11.40
N ALA A 266 -11.10 -22.03 -12.26
CA ALA A 266 -9.65 -22.12 -12.03
C ALA A 266 -8.86 -20.99 -12.71
N ASP A 267 -9.57 -19.98 -13.25
CA ASP A 267 -8.95 -18.79 -13.84
C ASP A 267 -7.89 -18.19 -12.92
N ASN A 268 -6.82 -17.68 -13.53
CA ASN A 268 -5.66 -17.12 -12.84
C ASN A 268 -5.33 -15.74 -13.38
N SER A 269 -5.68 -14.72 -12.63
CA SER A 269 -5.39 -13.31 -12.91
C SER A 269 -4.09 -12.81 -12.26
N GLY A 270 -3.30 -13.70 -11.63
CA GLY A 270 -1.98 -13.37 -11.05
C GLY A 270 -1.89 -13.54 -9.55
N VAL A 271 -1.10 -12.68 -8.92
CA VAL A 271 -0.77 -12.75 -7.49
C VAL A 271 -0.83 -11.37 -6.85
N LEU A 272 -1.50 -11.23 -5.72
CA LEU A 272 -1.41 -10.08 -4.81
C LEU A 272 -0.94 -10.56 -3.44
N LYS A 273 0.22 -10.11 -2.98
CA LYS A 273 0.76 -10.41 -1.65
C LYS A 273 1.36 -9.19 -0.99
N TYR A 274 1.02 -8.96 0.26
CA TYR A 274 1.49 -7.81 1.04
C TYR A 274 1.30 -6.49 0.30
N VAL A 275 0.04 -6.22 -0.06
CA VAL A 275 -0.37 -5.05 -0.85
C VAL A 275 -1.20 -4.12 0.03
N LYS A 276 -0.88 -2.82 -0.03
CA LYS A 276 -1.65 -1.74 0.59
C LYS A 276 -2.38 -0.94 -0.48
N LEU A 277 -3.67 -0.69 -0.29
CA LEU A 277 -4.54 0.13 -1.13
C LEU A 277 -5.13 1.24 -0.24
N LEU A 278 -4.69 2.48 -0.44
CA LEU A 278 -5.02 3.59 0.44
C LEU A 278 -5.74 4.70 -0.32
N TYR A 279 -6.76 5.32 0.28
CA TYR A 279 -7.54 6.45 -0.25
C TYR A 279 -8.31 6.15 -1.53
N THR A 280 -8.78 4.93 -1.68
CA THR A 280 -9.56 4.41 -2.82
C THR A 280 -11.02 4.81 -2.78
N GLY A 281 -11.84 4.31 -3.72
CA GLY A 281 -13.29 4.46 -3.70
C GLY A 281 -13.78 5.73 -4.38
N ALA A 282 -13.03 6.30 -5.33
CA ALA A 282 -13.52 7.45 -6.09
C ALA A 282 -14.80 7.10 -6.86
N ARG A 283 -15.81 7.95 -6.74
CA ARG A 283 -17.11 7.75 -7.40
C ARG A 283 -17.41 8.84 -8.44
N SER A 284 -18.15 8.48 -9.47
CA SER A 284 -18.70 9.40 -10.47
C SER A 284 -20.09 9.89 -10.08
N ASN A 285 -20.89 9.03 -9.50
CA ASN A 285 -22.19 9.26 -8.89
C ASN A 285 -22.52 8.08 -7.96
N ALA A 286 -23.71 8.04 -7.37
CA ALA A 286 -24.12 7.02 -6.42
C ALA A 286 -24.29 5.59 -7.00
N ASP A 287 -24.23 5.42 -8.32
CA ASP A 287 -24.41 4.12 -8.99
C ASP A 287 -23.12 3.68 -9.74
N ILE A 288 -22.06 4.50 -9.75
CA ILE A 288 -20.82 4.23 -10.49
C ILE A 288 -19.65 4.58 -9.59
N GLU A 289 -19.18 3.58 -8.90
CA GLU A 289 -18.23 3.69 -7.79
C GLU A 289 -17.06 2.73 -7.98
N HIS A 290 -15.96 3.04 -7.33
CA HIS A 290 -14.82 2.17 -7.19
C HIS A 290 -14.70 1.72 -5.75
N ASN A 291 -14.33 0.47 -5.56
CA ASN A 291 -13.95 -0.08 -4.26
C ASN A 291 -12.45 0.01 -4.02
N GLY A 292 -11.99 -0.43 -2.87
CA GLY A 292 -10.57 -0.64 -2.61
C GLY A 292 -9.99 -1.70 -3.55
N LEU A 293 -10.57 -2.89 -3.50
CA LEU A 293 -10.26 -4.03 -4.36
C LEU A 293 -11.54 -4.65 -4.91
N THR A 294 -11.78 -4.51 -6.21
CA THR A 294 -12.92 -5.13 -6.90
C THR A 294 -12.50 -6.42 -7.59
N LEU A 295 -13.15 -7.54 -7.27
CA LEU A 295 -12.85 -8.86 -7.77
C LEU A 295 -14.02 -9.41 -8.60
N ASN A 296 -14.00 -9.14 -9.89
CA ASN A 296 -15.04 -9.51 -10.84
C ASN A 296 -14.78 -10.90 -11.42
N ALA A 297 -15.54 -11.92 -11.03
CA ALA A 297 -15.41 -13.29 -11.53
C ALA A 297 -13.98 -13.85 -11.47
N VAL A 298 -13.21 -13.50 -10.45
CA VAL A 298 -11.83 -13.98 -10.28
C VAL A 298 -11.85 -15.44 -9.83
N GLY A 299 -11.05 -16.28 -10.50
CA GLY A 299 -10.98 -17.70 -10.23
C GLY A 299 -9.99 -18.08 -9.13
N ASN A 300 -10.13 -19.30 -8.59
CA ASN A 300 -9.31 -19.81 -7.50
C ASN A 300 -7.85 -20.17 -7.88
N GLY A 301 -7.48 -20.01 -9.14
CA GLY A 301 -6.09 -20.02 -9.59
C GLY A 301 -5.32 -18.74 -9.25
N THR A 302 -6.03 -17.65 -8.91
CA THR A 302 -5.45 -16.38 -8.48
C THR A 302 -5.09 -16.44 -6.99
N THR A 303 -3.94 -15.90 -6.61
CA THR A 303 -3.49 -15.85 -5.21
C THR A 303 -3.67 -14.45 -4.64
N ILE A 304 -4.41 -14.30 -3.53
CA ILE A 304 -4.59 -13.02 -2.84
C ILE A 304 -4.34 -13.23 -1.34
N GLU A 305 -3.23 -12.68 -0.83
CA GLU A 305 -2.81 -12.87 0.55
C GLU A 305 -2.24 -11.57 1.14
N ASN A 306 -2.61 -11.25 2.37
CA ASN A 306 -2.11 -10.09 3.12
C ASN A 306 -2.36 -8.78 2.39
N ILE A 307 -3.62 -8.36 2.40
CA ILE A 307 -4.10 -7.11 1.80
C ILE A 307 -4.46 -6.13 2.92
N TYR A 308 -4.11 -4.88 2.73
CA TYR A 308 -4.52 -3.79 3.61
C TYR A 308 -5.21 -2.71 2.79
N VAL A 309 -6.47 -2.44 3.10
CA VAL A 309 -7.26 -1.36 2.51
C VAL A 309 -7.60 -0.35 3.60
N ALA A 310 -7.35 0.92 3.36
CA ALA A 310 -7.66 1.95 4.33
C ALA A 310 -8.11 3.28 3.70
N ASP A 311 -8.98 3.97 4.42
CA ASP A 311 -9.50 5.29 4.06
C ASP A 311 -10.15 5.26 2.66
N GLY A 312 -10.98 4.24 2.40
CA GLY A 312 -11.79 4.10 1.19
C GLY A 312 -13.11 4.86 1.31
N ALA A 313 -13.63 5.40 0.20
CA ALA A 313 -14.95 6.07 0.18
C ALA A 313 -16.08 5.13 -0.27
N ASP A 314 -15.81 3.85 -0.33
CA ASP A 314 -16.71 2.77 -0.68
C ASP A 314 -16.20 1.48 -0.03
N ASP A 315 -16.57 0.28 -0.54
CA ASP A 315 -16.16 -0.99 0.04
C ASP A 315 -14.64 -1.16 0.12
N ALA A 316 -14.18 -1.86 1.15
CA ALA A 316 -12.78 -2.25 1.18
C ALA A 316 -12.49 -3.32 0.13
N ILE A 317 -13.35 -4.31 0.01
CA ILE A 317 -13.28 -5.37 -1.00
C ILE A 317 -14.68 -5.79 -1.41
N GLU A 318 -14.90 -5.92 -2.73
CA GLU A 318 -16.14 -6.43 -3.27
C GLU A 318 -15.90 -7.58 -4.26
N PHE A 319 -16.71 -8.65 -4.13
CA PHE A 319 -16.65 -9.87 -4.94
C PHE A 319 -17.90 -10.01 -5.82
N PHE A 320 -17.75 -9.72 -7.11
CA PHE A 320 -18.79 -9.97 -8.12
C PHE A 320 -18.66 -11.39 -8.69
N GLY A 321 -19.16 -12.37 -7.97
CA GLY A 321 -19.04 -13.78 -8.38
C GLY A 321 -17.61 -14.31 -8.28
N GLY A 322 -17.35 -15.42 -8.98
CA GLY A 322 -16.03 -16.05 -8.96
C GLY A 322 -15.81 -16.98 -7.77
N SER A 323 -14.57 -17.45 -7.63
CA SER A 323 -14.20 -18.49 -6.67
C SER A 323 -12.83 -18.25 -6.00
N VAL A 324 -12.26 -17.07 -6.16
CA VAL A 324 -10.96 -16.73 -5.57
C VAL A 324 -11.01 -16.80 -4.05
N ASN A 325 -9.92 -17.25 -3.43
CA ASN A 325 -9.76 -17.19 -1.98
C ASN A 325 -8.90 -15.99 -1.59
N VAL A 326 -9.30 -15.30 -0.52
CA VAL A 326 -8.53 -14.19 0.06
C VAL A 326 -8.15 -14.54 1.49
N LYS A 327 -6.88 -14.33 1.82
CA LYS A 327 -6.36 -14.60 3.16
C LYS A 327 -5.60 -13.41 3.72
N GLY A 328 -5.95 -13.01 4.95
CA GLY A 328 -5.25 -11.91 5.63
C GLY A 328 -5.65 -10.55 5.08
N LEU A 329 -6.90 -10.12 5.26
CA LEU A 329 -7.42 -8.82 4.85
C LEU A 329 -7.65 -7.93 6.07
N LEU A 330 -7.01 -6.74 6.07
CA LEU A 330 -7.32 -5.66 7.00
C LEU A 330 -8.02 -4.53 6.25
N ALA A 331 -9.23 -4.19 6.67
CA ALA A 331 -10.02 -3.06 6.20
C ALA A 331 -10.15 -2.01 7.32
N VAL A 332 -9.76 -0.76 7.07
CA VAL A 332 -9.83 0.31 8.06
C VAL A 332 -10.48 1.55 7.46
N ASN A 333 -11.51 2.07 8.11
CA ASN A 333 -12.21 3.30 7.71
C ASN A 333 -12.66 3.30 6.24
N CYS A 334 -13.27 2.20 5.79
CA CYS A 334 -13.96 2.13 4.50
C CYS A 334 -15.42 2.55 4.71
N ASP A 335 -15.97 3.34 3.77
CA ASP A 335 -17.16 4.16 4.01
C ASP A 335 -18.47 3.36 3.91
N ASP A 336 -18.54 2.38 2.99
CA ASP A 336 -19.68 1.47 2.89
C ASP A 336 -19.36 0.15 3.58
N ASP A 337 -19.23 -0.94 2.86
CA ASP A 337 -19.04 -2.26 3.48
C ASP A 337 -17.54 -2.61 3.67
N MET A 338 -17.23 -3.28 4.77
CA MET A 338 -15.86 -3.78 4.95
C MET A 338 -15.59 -4.97 4.03
N PHE A 339 -16.59 -5.84 3.82
CA PHE A 339 -16.51 -7.02 2.95
C PHE A 339 -17.85 -7.27 2.25
N ASP A 340 -17.94 -7.03 0.94
CA ASP A 340 -19.14 -7.29 0.16
C ASP A 340 -19.00 -8.49 -0.80
N PHE A 341 -20.06 -9.29 -0.87
CA PHE A 341 -20.13 -10.53 -1.65
C PHE A 341 -21.43 -10.58 -2.46
N THR A 342 -21.30 -10.60 -3.76
CA THR A 342 -22.47 -10.63 -4.63
C THR A 342 -22.30 -11.59 -5.81
N GLN A 343 -23.27 -11.66 -6.64
CA GLN A 343 -23.30 -12.26 -7.98
C GLN A 343 -22.78 -13.70 -8.06
N GLY A 344 -23.07 -14.53 -7.02
CA GLY A 344 -22.73 -15.94 -7.05
C GLY A 344 -21.32 -16.29 -6.60
N TYR A 345 -20.69 -15.44 -5.82
CA TYR A 345 -19.35 -15.72 -5.25
C TYR A 345 -19.34 -17.01 -4.43
N CYS A 346 -18.29 -17.84 -4.60
CA CYS A 346 -18.20 -19.15 -3.95
C CYS A 346 -16.81 -19.48 -3.37
N GLY A 347 -15.99 -18.48 -3.06
CA GLY A 347 -14.68 -18.64 -2.45
C GLY A 347 -14.69 -18.58 -0.92
N THR A 348 -13.50 -18.37 -0.35
CA THR A 348 -13.29 -18.23 1.09
C THR A 348 -12.52 -16.93 1.39
N LEU A 349 -13.02 -16.14 2.35
CA LEU A 349 -12.28 -15.07 2.99
C LEU A 349 -11.82 -15.55 4.38
N SER A 350 -10.53 -15.54 4.64
CA SER A 350 -9.99 -16.01 5.91
C SER A 350 -9.03 -15.02 6.54
N ASP A 351 -8.98 -15.03 7.88
CA ASP A 351 -8.13 -14.15 8.68
C ASP A 351 -8.36 -12.67 8.33
N CYS A 352 -9.60 -12.18 8.45
CA CYS A 352 -9.99 -10.83 8.08
C CYS A 352 -10.39 -9.97 9.28
N TYR A 353 -10.06 -8.68 9.19
CA TYR A 353 -10.36 -7.69 10.20
C TYR A 353 -10.90 -6.42 9.54
N GLY A 354 -12.11 -6.04 9.91
CA GLY A 354 -12.73 -4.77 9.55
C GLY A 354 -12.80 -3.84 10.74
N ARG A 355 -12.42 -2.56 10.59
CA ARG A 355 -12.39 -1.61 11.71
C ARG A 355 -12.80 -0.21 11.28
N TRP A 356 -13.69 0.38 12.08
CA TRP A 356 -13.87 1.83 12.12
C TRP A 356 -13.22 2.39 13.36
N GLU A 357 -12.36 3.37 13.20
CA GLU A 357 -11.64 4.04 14.28
C GLU A 357 -12.54 5.02 15.04
N GLU A 358 -12.07 5.48 16.19
CA GLU A 358 -12.75 6.54 16.92
C GLU A 358 -12.78 7.82 16.09
N GLY A 359 -13.99 8.41 15.92
CA GLY A 359 -14.21 9.60 15.12
C GLY A 359 -14.40 9.36 13.61
N PHE A 360 -14.36 8.12 13.14
CA PHE A 360 -14.75 7.83 11.75
C PHE A 360 -16.21 8.20 11.51
N THR A 361 -16.50 8.77 10.34
CA THR A 361 -17.84 9.10 9.89
C THR A 361 -18.10 8.43 8.55
N SER A 362 -19.25 7.78 8.37
CA SER A 362 -19.70 7.28 7.08
C SER A 362 -20.63 8.28 6.39
N THR A 363 -20.61 8.31 5.08
CA THR A 363 -21.55 9.07 4.24
C THR A 363 -22.65 8.18 3.66
N GLU A 364 -22.55 6.85 3.85
CA GLU A 364 -23.51 5.87 3.37
C GLU A 364 -24.70 5.72 4.34
N GLU A 365 -25.87 5.35 3.76
CA GLU A 365 -27.10 5.24 4.54
C GLU A 365 -27.18 3.95 5.36
N ASP A 366 -26.53 2.88 4.87
CA ASP A 366 -26.62 1.53 5.44
C ASP A 366 -25.29 0.74 5.46
N PRO A 367 -24.17 1.35 5.92
CA PRO A 367 -22.85 0.73 5.88
C PRO A 367 -22.74 -0.46 6.84
N ARG A 368 -21.99 -1.50 6.46
CA ARG A 368 -21.94 -2.79 7.16
C ARG A 368 -20.53 -3.32 7.39
N GLY A 369 -20.45 -4.30 8.25
CA GLY A 369 -19.24 -5.11 8.38
C GLY A 369 -19.11 -6.14 7.26
N VAL A 370 -20.19 -6.87 7.00
CA VAL A 370 -20.34 -7.82 5.90
C VAL A 370 -21.67 -7.55 5.21
N GLU A 371 -21.66 -7.39 3.91
CA GLU A 371 -22.84 -7.50 3.06
C GLU A 371 -22.73 -8.72 2.17
N ALA A 372 -23.84 -9.44 1.94
CA ALA A 372 -23.84 -10.55 1.00
C ALA A 372 -25.18 -10.74 0.32
N ASP A 373 -25.16 -10.63 -1.01
CA ASP A 373 -26.26 -10.90 -1.91
C ASP A 373 -26.08 -12.23 -2.64
N GLY A 374 -27.16 -12.94 -2.89
CA GLY A 374 -27.13 -14.19 -3.63
C GLY A 374 -26.76 -13.99 -5.10
N ASN A 375 -27.26 -12.92 -5.69
CA ASN A 375 -27.00 -12.53 -7.07
C ASN A 375 -26.97 -11.00 -7.17
N LEU A 376 -26.68 -10.49 -8.34
CA LEU A 376 -26.66 -9.04 -8.59
C LEU A 376 -27.99 -8.41 -8.20
N ASP A 377 -27.98 -7.25 -7.60
CA ASP A 377 -29.16 -6.53 -7.15
C ASP A 377 -30.23 -6.39 -8.24
N GLY A 378 -31.47 -6.50 -7.83
CA GLY A 378 -32.62 -6.45 -8.74
C GLY A 378 -32.83 -7.68 -9.61
N LYS A 379 -32.02 -8.74 -9.51
CA LYS A 379 -32.22 -9.99 -10.22
C LYS A 379 -33.08 -10.97 -9.39
N GLY A 380 -33.80 -11.88 -10.07
CA GLY A 380 -34.62 -12.88 -9.39
C GLY A 380 -33.85 -14.14 -9.00
N PRO A 381 -34.50 -15.07 -8.27
CA PRO A 381 -33.85 -16.28 -7.75
C PRO A 381 -33.47 -17.30 -8.85
N ASP A 382 -33.91 -17.10 -10.08
CA ASP A 382 -33.52 -17.87 -11.24
C ASP A 382 -32.18 -17.47 -11.85
N HIS A 383 -31.59 -16.36 -11.36
CA HIS A 383 -30.21 -16.00 -11.65
C HIS A 383 -29.26 -16.82 -10.75
N THR A 384 -28.82 -17.95 -11.26
CA THR A 384 -27.98 -18.93 -10.55
C THR A 384 -26.55 -18.98 -11.13
N PRO A 385 -25.55 -19.45 -10.37
CA PRO A 385 -25.64 -19.85 -8.97
C PRO A 385 -25.85 -18.64 -8.03
N GLN A 386 -26.45 -18.90 -6.87
CA GLN A 386 -26.48 -17.93 -5.78
C GLN A 386 -25.14 -17.95 -5.06
N SER A 387 -24.73 -16.84 -4.42
CA SER A 387 -23.52 -16.78 -3.60
C SER A 387 -23.56 -17.86 -2.52
N ASN A 388 -22.44 -18.60 -2.39
CA ASN A 388 -22.29 -19.66 -1.40
C ASN A 388 -20.82 -19.69 -0.97
N PHE A 389 -20.48 -18.95 0.07
CA PHE A 389 -19.11 -18.63 0.44
C PHE A 389 -18.82 -18.93 1.91
N LYS A 390 -17.55 -18.84 2.26
CA LYS A 390 -17.08 -19.07 3.62
C LYS A 390 -16.29 -17.88 4.14
N ILE A 391 -16.47 -17.54 5.44
CA ILE A 391 -15.60 -16.63 6.17
C ILE A 391 -15.05 -17.37 7.40
N GLU A 392 -13.74 -17.29 7.61
CA GLU A 392 -13.05 -17.92 8.75
C GLU A 392 -12.20 -16.89 9.50
N ASN A 393 -12.28 -16.91 10.85
CA ASN A 393 -11.50 -16.02 11.71
C ASN A 393 -11.71 -14.53 11.34
N MET A 394 -12.91 -14.04 11.49
CA MET A 394 -13.27 -12.66 11.19
C MET A 394 -13.40 -11.82 12.47
N THR A 395 -12.87 -10.60 12.45
CA THR A 395 -13.20 -9.58 13.45
C THR A 395 -13.82 -8.36 12.78
N ILE A 396 -14.95 -7.88 13.27
CA ILE A 396 -15.54 -6.59 12.97
C ILE A 396 -15.49 -5.73 14.22
N GLU A 397 -14.85 -4.56 14.12
CA GLU A 397 -14.71 -3.64 15.25
C GLU A 397 -15.21 -2.24 14.89
N ASN A 398 -16.25 -1.78 15.57
CA ASN A 398 -16.70 -0.41 15.46
C ASN A 398 -16.33 0.38 16.74
N LEU A 399 -15.39 1.31 16.63
CA LEU A 399 -15.03 2.25 17.70
C LEU A 399 -15.66 3.64 17.49
N SER A 400 -16.20 3.92 16.32
CA SER A 400 -16.82 5.21 16.02
C SER A 400 -18.11 5.41 16.82
N LYS A 401 -18.29 6.63 17.31
CA LYS A 401 -19.54 7.12 17.88
C LYS A 401 -20.28 8.06 16.92
N GLU A 402 -19.65 8.38 15.82
CA GLU A 402 -20.14 9.31 14.80
C GLU A 402 -20.79 8.56 13.62
N ALA A 403 -20.45 7.27 13.44
CA ALA A 403 -21.03 6.40 12.42
C ALA A 403 -21.74 5.21 13.06
N GLU A 404 -22.96 4.93 12.62
CA GLU A 404 -23.73 3.74 12.98
C GLU A 404 -23.50 2.66 11.91
N MET A 405 -23.04 1.50 12.34
CA MET A 405 -22.98 0.31 11.48
C MET A 405 -24.37 -0.34 11.48
N GLN A 406 -25.02 -0.39 10.34
CA GLN A 406 -26.38 -0.91 10.26
C GLN A 406 -26.44 -2.38 10.63
N ASP A 407 -25.62 -3.20 10.01
CA ASP A 407 -25.47 -4.62 10.33
C ASP A 407 -23.99 -4.97 10.49
N ALA A 408 -23.61 -5.73 11.52
CA ALA A 408 -22.27 -6.30 11.54
C ALA A 408 -22.14 -7.41 10.49
N ILE A 409 -23.22 -8.17 10.25
CA ILE A 409 -23.28 -9.24 9.25
C ILE A 409 -24.66 -9.23 8.59
N LYS A 410 -24.73 -8.84 7.33
CA LYS A 410 -25.93 -8.87 6.48
C LYS A 410 -25.82 -9.96 5.43
N ILE A 411 -26.73 -10.94 5.44
CA ILE A 411 -26.84 -11.98 4.41
C ILE A 411 -28.26 -11.96 3.86
N ARG A 412 -28.44 -11.81 2.56
CA ARG A 412 -29.75 -11.59 1.97
C ARG A 412 -29.88 -12.17 0.54
N ARG A 413 -31.06 -12.09 -0.02
CA ARG A 413 -31.36 -12.34 -1.45
C ARG A 413 -30.84 -13.69 -1.95
N GLY A 414 -31.00 -14.74 -1.13
CA GLY A 414 -30.63 -16.10 -1.47
C GLY A 414 -29.17 -16.45 -1.21
N ALA A 415 -28.33 -15.53 -0.75
CA ALA A 415 -26.96 -15.83 -0.36
C ALA A 415 -26.90 -16.88 0.75
N LYS A 416 -25.94 -17.78 0.64
CA LYS A 416 -25.57 -18.75 1.65
C LYS A 416 -24.18 -18.45 2.17
N ALA A 417 -24.07 -18.23 3.47
CA ALA A 417 -22.79 -18.03 4.15
C ALA A 417 -22.50 -19.14 5.15
N THR A 418 -21.22 -19.52 5.25
CA THR A 418 -20.67 -20.29 6.36
C THR A 418 -19.63 -19.45 7.07
N ILE A 419 -19.99 -18.88 8.23
CA ILE A 419 -19.10 -18.00 8.99
C ILE A 419 -18.67 -18.71 10.28
N VAL A 420 -17.36 -18.88 10.47
CA VAL A 420 -16.76 -19.61 11.58
C VAL A 420 -15.79 -18.71 12.32
N ASN A 421 -15.86 -18.70 13.64
CA ASN A 421 -15.00 -17.93 14.52
C ASN A 421 -15.05 -16.41 14.20
N ALA A 422 -16.25 -15.85 14.17
CA ALA A 422 -16.44 -14.40 14.05
C ALA A 422 -16.50 -13.73 15.42
N LEU A 423 -15.87 -12.56 15.55
CA LEU A 423 -15.94 -11.67 16.70
C LEU A 423 -16.42 -10.29 16.26
N VAL A 424 -17.50 -9.79 16.84
CA VAL A 424 -17.97 -8.41 16.66
C VAL A 424 -17.77 -7.67 17.97
N LYS A 425 -17.01 -6.57 17.95
CA LYS A 425 -16.63 -5.84 19.17
C LYS A 425 -16.59 -4.33 18.96
N GLY A 426 -16.45 -3.59 20.06
CA GLY A 426 -16.21 -2.15 20.02
C GLY A 426 -17.14 -1.32 20.88
N SER A 427 -16.95 0.01 20.83
CA SER A 427 -17.72 1.02 21.57
C SER A 427 -18.73 1.77 20.72
N GLY A 428 -18.65 1.63 19.39
CA GLY A 428 -19.57 2.23 18.44
C GLY A 428 -20.92 1.52 18.39
N LEU A 429 -21.87 2.12 17.70
CA LEU A 429 -23.21 1.58 17.53
C LEU A 429 -23.24 0.57 16.36
N VAL A 430 -23.77 -0.61 16.64
CA VAL A 430 -24.12 -1.64 15.66
C VAL A 430 -25.60 -1.94 15.84
N THR A 431 -26.42 -1.68 14.83
CA THR A 431 -27.86 -1.82 14.96
C THR A 431 -28.26 -3.28 15.03
N ASP A 432 -27.91 -4.10 14.04
CA ASP A 432 -28.15 -5.54 14.07
C ASP A 432 -26.82 -6.31 14.05
N LEU A 433 -26.68 -7.32 14.94
CA LEU A 433 -25.48 -8.15 14.96
C LEU A 433 -25.44 -9.06 13.72
N VAL A 434 -26.57 -9.74 13.43
CA VAL A 434 -26.77 -10.58 12.24
C VAL A 434 -28.15 -10.31 11.68
N ASP A 435 -28.25 -9.85 10.45
CA ASP A 435 -29.50 -9.71 9.73
C ASP A 435 -29.55 -10.63 8.49
N LEU A 436 -30.56 -11.47 8.44
CA LEU A 436 -30.81 -12.48 7.40
C LEU A 436 -32.07 -12.17 6.59
N LYS A 437 -32.60 -10.95 6.71
CA LYS A 437 -33.84 -10.53 6.04
C LYS A 437 -33.59 -9.39 5.07
N ASP A 438 -34.36 -9.40 3.99
CA ASP A 438 -34.45 -8.28 3.06
C ASP A 438 -35.80 -8.32 2.35
N GLY A 439 -36.31 -7.14 1.96
CA GLY A 439 -37.57 -7.01 1.23
C GLY A 439 -37.59 -7.67 -0.15
N LYS A 440 -36.39 -7.87 -0.76
CA LYS A 440 -36.22 -8.55 -2.06
C LYS A 440 -35.87 -10.04 -1.91
N GLY A 441 -35.67 -10.54 -0.69
CA GLY A 441 -35.39 -11.94 -0.41
C GLY A 441 -34.46 -12.17 0.79
N ASN A 442 -34.75 -13.15 1.59
CA ASN A 442 -33.97 -13.52 2.76
C ASN A 442 -32.72 -14.31 2.37
N ALA A 443 -31.81 -14.50 3.35
CA ALA A 443 -30.70 -15.44 3.25
C ALA A 443 -31.20 -16.87 2.96
N ASP A 444 -30.34 -17.71 2.39
CA ASP A 444 -30.58 -19.15 2.33
C ASP A 444 -30.70 -19.72 3.74
N THR A 445 -31.73 -20.53 3.99
CA THR A 445 -32.03 -21.08 5.32
C THR A 445 -30.98 -22.03 5.87
N THR A 446 -30.04 -22.47 5.03
CA THR A 446 -28.89 -23.31 5.42
C THR A 446 -27.64 -22.50 5.77
N THR A 447 -27.74 -21.17 5.76
CA THR A 447 -26.69 -20.26 6.28
C THR A 447 -26.34 -20.63 7.71
N THR A 448 -25.03 -20.73 8.01
CA THR A 448 -24.52 -21.05 9.33
C THR A 448 -23.53 -19.98 9.79
N ILE A 449 -23.74 -19.41 10.98
CA ILE A 449 -22.92 -18.34 11.53
C ILE A 449 -22.60 -18.65 12.99
N SER A 450 -21.31 -18.65 13.34
CA SER A 450 -20.83 -18.68 14.72
C SER A 450 -20.14 -17.35 15.03
N VAL A 451 -20.74 -16.56 15.93
CA VAL A 451 -20.29 -15.21 16.27
C VAL A 451 -20.27 -14.97 17.78
N SER A 452 -19.23 -14.30 18.27
CA SER A 452 -19.18 -13.72 19.61
C SER A 452 -19.39 -12.20 19.53
N LYS A 453 -20.09 -11.66 20.53
CA LYS A 453 -20.38 -10.23 20.64
C LYS A 453 -19.73 -9.62 21.88
N GLU A 454 -18.85 -8.64 21.66
CA GLU A 454 -18.15 -7.85 22.70
C GLU A 454 -18.39 -6.34 22.46
N LEU A 455 -19.65 -5.96 22.27
CA LEU A 455 -20.07 -4.58 22.06
C LEU A 455 -20.39 -3.90 23.40
N SER A 456 -19.99 -2.65 23.55
CA SER A 456 -20.34 -1.83 24.72
C SER A 456 -21.79 -1.39 24.74
N GLN A 457 -22.46 -1.42 23.58
CA GLN A 457 -23.85 -1.04 23.40
C GLN A 457 -24.70 -2.26 22.99
N ALA A 458 -25.98 -2.22 23.32
CA ALA A 458 -26.91 -3.26 22.90
C ALA A 458 -27.26 -3.08 21.42
N THR A 459 -27.33 -4.18 20.69
CA THR A 459 -27.91 -4.27 19.36
C THR A 459 -29.44 -4.25 19.43
N ALA A 460 -30.11 -3.77 18.39
CA ALA A 460 -31.54 -3.88 18.26
C ALA A 460 -31.97 -5.36 18.15
N ASN A 461 -31.22 -6.12 17.32
CA ASN A 461 -31.36 -7.56 17.21
C ASN A 461 -30.00 -8.25 17.28
N ASP A 462 -29.90 -9.35 18.05
CA ASP A 462 -28.74 -10.26 17.91
C ASP A 462 -28.85 -11.13 16.67
N VAL A 463 -30.08 -11.52 16.30
CA VAL A 463 -30.39 -12.24 15.05
C VAL A 463 -31.75 -11.77 14.54
N ASN A 464 -31.75 -11.22 13.34
CA ASN A 464 -32.94 -10.85 12.60
C ASN A 464 -33.12 -11.79 11.41
N GLY A 465 -34.09 -12.71 11.44
CA GLY A 465 -34.35 -13.65 10.36
C GLY A 465 -34.15 -15.11 10.73
N THR A 466 -34.04 -15.97 9.72
CA THR A 466 -33.99 -17.42 9.89
C THR A 466 -32.72 -18.01 9.28
N GLY A 467 -31.92 -18.68 10.12
CA GLY A 467 -30.68 -19.36 9.77
C GLY A 467 -30.12 -20.11 10.98
N ASN A 468 -29.05 -20.85 10.80
CA ASN A 468 -28.37 -21.54 11.90
C ASN A 468 -27.31 -20.60 12.53
N VAL A 469 -27.77 -19.59 13.27
CA VAL A 469 -26.90 -18.60 13.92
C VAL A 469 -26.69 -18.97 15.37
N THR A 470 -25.42 -19.07 15.77
CA THR A 470 -25.00 -19.26 17.16
C THR A 470 -24.31 -17.99 17.64
N VAL A 471 -24.97 -17.25 18.52
CA VAL A 471 -24.37 -16.13 19.26
C VAL A 471 -23.91 -16.65 20.61
N ALA A 472 -22.61 -16.81 20.80
CA ALA A 472 -22.02 -17.39 22.00
C ALA A 472 -20.63 -16.83 22.27
N ASN A 473 -20.20 -16.87 23.53
CA ASN A 473 -18.82 -16.51 23.87
C ASN A 473 -17.84 -17.60 23.41
N GLY A 474 -16.63 -17.20 23.01
CA GLY A 474 -15.53 -18.13 22.72
C GLY A 474 -14.94 -18.03 21.32
N ASN A 475 -15.62 -17.36 20.36
CA ASN A 475 -14.97 -16.99 19.13
C ASN A 475 -14.00 -15.83 19.41
N THR A 476 -12.81 -15.93 18.85
CA THR A 476 -11.71 -14.95 19.06
C THR A 476 -11.48 -14.03 17.87
N GLY A 477 -12.13 -14.35 16.74
CA GLY A 477 -11.83 -13.67 15.48
C GLY A 477 -10.40 -13.92 15.02
N VAL A 478 -9.84 -12.96 14.31
CA VAL A 478 -8.44 -12.98 13.85
C VAL A 478 -7.55 -12.22 14.85
N SER A 479 -6.29 -12.70 15.03
CA SER A 479 -5.28 -11.97 15.82
C SER A 479 -4.78 -10.73 15.06
N THR A 480 -4.66 -9.61 15.76
CA THR A 480 -4.06 -8.36 15.21
C THR A 480 -2.60 -8.54 14.79
N ASP A 481 -1.88 -9.50 15.38
CA ASP A 481 -0.50 -9.83 14.99
C ASP A 481 -0.39 -10.24 13.51
N THR A 482 -1.45 -10.78 12.92
CA THR A 482 -1.54 -11.10 11.49
C THR A 482 -1.24 -9.89 10.60
N PHE A 483 -1.55 -8.70 11.10
CA PHE A 483 -1.45 -7.45 10.35
C PHE A 483 -0.27 -6.56 10.76
N ALA A 484 0.67 -7.07 11.55
CA ALA A 484 1.85 -6.30 11.99
C ALA A 484 2.67 -5.73 10.82
N TRP A 485 2.66 -6.41 9.68
CA TRP A 485 3.34 -5.99 8.45
C TRP A 485 2.80 -4.68 7.84
N THR A 486 1.56 -4.31 8.15
CA THR A 486 0.93 -3.09 7.63
C THR A 486 1.52 -1.82 8.28
N GLY A 487 2.09 -1.95 9.49
CA GLY A 487 2.47 -0.84 10.34
C GLY A 487 1.29 -0.15 11.03
N TYR A 488 0.06 -0.61 10.78
CA TYR A 488 -1.13 -0.11 11.45
C TYR A 488 -1.07 -0.40 12.97
N LYS A 489 -1.58 0.53 13.79
CA LYS A 489 -1.61 0.41 15.26
C LYS A 489 -3.06 0.24 15.74
N PHE A 490 -3.36 -0.95 16.21
CA PHE A 490 -4.68 -1.28 16.76
C PHE A 490 -4.94 -0.58 18.10
#